data_3a7d4166ef2cdd85bc9029ac9bd6f3c0
#
_entry.id   3a7d4166ef2cdd85bc9029ac9bd6f3c0
#
_cell.length_a   1.000
_cell.length_b   1.000
_cell.length_c   1.000
_cell.angle_alpha   90.00
_cell.angle_beta   90.00
_cell.angle_gamma   90.00
#
_symmetry.space_group_name_H-M   'P 1'
#
loop_
_entity.id
_entity.type
_entity.pdbx_description
1 polymer ?
#
loop_
_entity_poly.entity_id
_entity_poly.type
_entity_poly.pdbx_seq_one_letter_code
_entity_poly.pdbx_strand_id
1 'polypeptide(L)'
;IINDNVRIIINDGNFEIGDWNIIHNDTLLISKDYLKIKNNVWIGQNSVLDGTGGLTIKNGVRIGMQSQIWSHAKTGEEIEGCILNVAQPTTIEDEVWIQGNCLIGSGISIGYRSIGLLGSVLHQNINSNKVFKGNPAKEVNGLKMYRKVSEKRKMRLMMDWSTEFKSIHYQDLEIINNDNQIKLKLNSDEIIIAIDKPSKIIKNFTYFIISNKQFIKTNSFLERTFYKFLYSNKARFNYN
;
A
#
# COMPACT_ATOMS: atom_id res chain seq x y z
N ILE A 1 4.94 -11.63 1.69
CA ILE A 1 4.43 -12.99 1.34
C ILE A 1 4.17 -13.01 -0.15
N ILE A 2 4.73 -13.98 -0.84
CA ILE A 2 4.41 -14.30 -2.24
C ILE A 2 3.81 -15.70 -2.19
N ASN A 3 2.57 -15.82 -2.65
CA ASN A 3 1.81 -17.07 -2.59
C ASN A 3 2.07 -17.96 -3.84
N ASP A 4 1.36 -19.07 -3.94
CA ASP A 4 1.57 -20.09 -4.97
C ASP A 4 1.30 -19.57 -6.39
N ASN A 5 2.03 -20.11 -7.37
CA ASN A 5 1.91 -19.81 -8.80
C ASN A 5 2.04 -18.32 -9.18
N VAL A 6 2.61 -17.49 -8.31
CA VAL A 6 2.97 -16.13 -8.69
C VAL A 6 4.13 -16.20 -9.69
N ARG A 7 3.94 -15.61 -10.87
CA ARG A 7 4.96 -15.55 -11.92
C ARG A 7 5.53 -14.14 -12.02
N ILE A 8 6.86 -14.04 -11.92
CA ILE A 8 7.59 -12.80 -12.08
C ILE A 8 8.46 -12.94 -13.33
N ILE A 9 8.16 -12.17 -14.35
CA ILE A 9 8.89 -12.15 -15.64
C ILE A 9 9.67 -10.85 -15.72
N ILE A 10 10.99 -10.95 -15.75
CA ILE A 10 11.89 -9.80 -15.88
C ILE A 10 12.59 -9.92 -17.24
N ASN A 11 12.28 -8.99 -18.15
CA ASN A 11 12.84 -8.90 -19.49
C ASN A 11 13.67 -7.62 -19.60
N ASP A 12 14.93 -7.68 -19.18
CA ASP A 12 15.90 -6.57 -19.16
C ASP A 12 15.55 -5.40 -18.22
N GLY A 13 14.39 -5.41 -17.57
CA GLY A 13 13.91 -4.36 -16.68
C GLY A 13 14.31 -4.54 -15.21
N ASN A 14 13.94 -3.55 -14.41
CA ASN A 14 14.17 -3.55 -12.98
C ASN A 14 12.91 -3.98 -12.21
N PHE A 15 13.07 -4.88 -11.22
CA PHE A 15 12.01 -5.26 -10.30
C PHE A 15 12.41 -4.92 -8.87
N GLU A 16 11.61 -4.08 -8.22
CA GLU A 16 11.78 -3.70 -6.82
C GLU A 16 10.52 -4.03 -6.02
N ILE A 17 10.67 -4.67 -4.87
CA ILE A 17 9.58 -4.94 -3.94
C ILE A 17 9.99 -4.58 -2.52
N GLY A 18 9.17 -3.77 -1.87
CA GLY A 18 9.35 -3.38 -0.47
C GLY A 18 8.82 -4.41 0.52
N ASP A 19 8.64 -3.98 1.75
CA ASP A 19 8.27 -4.85 2.87
C ASP A 19 6.76 -4.92 3.10
N TRP A 20 6.34 -5.98 3.79
CA TRP A 20 4.95 -6.23 4.21
C TRP A 20 3.96 -6.34 3.04
N ASN A 21 4.44 -6.76 1.89
CA ASN A 21 3.60 -7.01 0.72
C ASN A 21 2.99 -8.41 0.76
N ILE A 22 1.78 -8.54 0.23
CA ILE A 22 1.12 -9.82 0.01
C ILE A 22 0.71 -9.88 -1.46
N ILE A 23 1.26 -10.85 -2.19
CA ILE A 23 0.91 -11.16 -3.57
C ILE A 23 0.24 -12.51 -3.58
N HIS A 24 -1.03 -12.54 -3.95
CA HIS A 24 -1.83 -13.76 -3.94
C HIS A 24 -1.61 -14.61 -5.19
N ASN A 25 -2.12 -15.84 -5.10
CA ASN A 25 -1.94 -16.90 -6.07
C ASN A 25 -2.25 -16.47 -7.51
N ASP A 26 -1.56 -17.08 -8.46
CA ASP A 26 -1.79 -16.97 -9.90
C ASP A 26 -1.64 -15.54 -10.44
N THR A 27 -0.94 -14.67 -9.73
CA THR A 27 -0.66 -13.30 -10.15
C THR A 27 0.54 -13.27 -11.10
N LEU A 28 0.42 -12.47 -12.16
CA LEU A 28 1.47 -12.25 -13.15
C LEU A 28 2.07 -10.85 -12.98
N LEU A 29 3.38 -10.79 -12.75
CA LEU A 29 4.17 -9.57 -12.66
C LEU A 29 5.15 -9.54 -13.84
N ILE A 30 5.11 -8.47 -14.64
CA ILE A 30 6.00 -8.28 -15.81
C ILE A 30 6.82 -7.03 -15.58
N SER A 31 8.14 -7.13 -15.78
CA SER A 31 9.06 -5.99 -15.78
C SER A 31 9.93 -6.03 -17.02
N LYS A 32 9.70 -5.06 -17.94
CA LYS A 32 10.55 -4.85 -19.12
C LYS A 32 11.28 -3.51 -19.04
N ASP A 33 10.64 -2.44 -18.60
CA ASP A 33 11.29 -1.20 -18.17
C ASP A 33 11.51 -1.25 -16.66
N TYR A 34 10.45 -1.08 -15.86
CA TYR A 34 10.52 -1.30 -14.43
C TYR A 34 9.16 -1.68 -13.81
N LEU A 35 9.20 -2.44 -12.72
CA LEU A 35 8.08 -2.66 -11.83
C LEU A 35 8.53 -2.40 -10.39
N LYS A 36 7.99 -1.34 -9.77
CA LYS A 36 8.29 -0.94 -8.40
C LYS A 36 7.08 -1.08 -7.50
N ILE A 37 7.16 -1.96 -6.53
CA ILE A 37 6.13 -2.18 -5.52
C ILE A 37 6.70 -1.71 -4.17
N LYS A 38 6.12 -0.66 -3.59
CA LYS A 38 6.56 -0.13 -2.30
C LYS A 38 6.05 -0.99 -1.14
N ASN A 39 5.84 -0.42 0.04
CA ASN A 39 5.53 -1.18 1.25
C ASN A 39 4.02 -1.36 1.45
N ASN A 40 3.64 -2.41 2.17
CA ASN A 40 2.25 -2.64 2.60
C ASN A 40 1.24 -2.82 1.45
N VAL A 41 1.68 -3.26 0.29
CA VAL A 41 0.81 -3.50 -0.87
C VAL A 41 0.15 -4.87 -0.77
N TRP A 42 -1.13 -4.93 -1.13
CA TRP A 42 -1.87 -6.19 -1.23
C TRP A 42 -2.39 -6.37 -2.65
N ILE A 43 -2.06 -7.48 -3.27
CA ILE A 43 -2.44 -7.82 -4.64
C ILE A 43 -3.23 -9.11 -4.60
N GLY A 44 -4.51 -9.05 -5.01
CA GLY A 44 -5.42 -10.18 -5.08
C GLY A 44 -5.06 -11.16 -6.18
N GLN A 45 -5.56 -12.38 -6.03
CA GLN A 45 -5.28 -13.49 -6.96
C GLN A 45 -5.71 -13.19 -8.41
N ASN A 46 -5.06 -13.87 -9.35
CA ASN A 46 -5.32 -13.78 -10.79
C ASN A 46 -5.20 -12.35 -11.34
N SER A 47 -4.34 -11.53 -10.75
CA SER A 47 -4.09 -10.16 -11.22
C SER A 47 -2.91 -10.11 -12.18
N VAL A 48 -2.90 -9.10 -13.06
CA VAL A 48 -1.79 -8.84 -13.99
C VAL A 48 -1.26 -7.44 -13.75
N LEU A 49 0.05 -7.34 -13.49
CA LEU A 49 0.76 -6.07 -13.31
C LEU A 49 1.86 -5.97 -14.35
N ASP A 50 1.68 -5.08 -15.31
CA ASP A 50 2.59 -4.90 -16.42
C ASP A 50 3.45 -3.65 -16.26
N GLY A 51 4.76 -3.85 -16.15
CA GLY A 51 5.80 -2.84 -16.10
C GLY A 51 6.57 -2.69 -17.41
N THR A 52 5.97 -3.03 -18.55
CA THR A 52 6.64 -2.91 -19.86
C THR A 52 6.96 -1.46 -20.21
N GLY A 53 6.10 -0.51 -19.88
CA GLY A 53 6.33 0.93 -20.01
C GLY A 53 6.59 1.62 -18.66
N GLY A 54 6.88 0.83 -17.62
CA GLY A 54 7.08 1.30 -16.25
C GLY A 54 5.81 1.27 -15.41
N LEU A 55 5.88 0.64 -14.22
CA LEU A 55 4.79 0.62 -13.25
C LEU A 55 5.32 0.90 -11.84
N THR A 56 4.74 1.90 -11.20
CA THR A 56 4.99 2.18 -9.79
C THR A 56 3.72 2.00 -8.97
N ILE A 57 3.78 1.14 -7.96
CA ILE A 57 2.74 0.94 -6.95
C ILE A 57 3.28 1.40 -5.62
N LYS A 58 2.69 2.48 -5.08
CA LYS A 58 3.16 3.09 -3.84
C LYS A 58 2.61 2.40 -2.59
N ASN A 59 2.86 3.00 -1.42
CA ASN A 59 2.60 2.35 -0.14
C ASN A 59 1.10 2.17 0.14
N GLY A 60 0.77 1.04 0.76
CA GLY A 60 -0.58 0.78 1.26
C GLY A 60 -1.63 0.53 0.19
N VAL A 61 -1.25 0.41 -1.08
CA VAL A 61 -2.16 0.13 -2.19
C VAL A 61 -2.83 -1.23 -2.03
N ARG A 62 -4.11 -1.31 -2.37
CA ARG A 62 -4.89 -2.54 -2.43
C ARG A 62 -5.40 -2.75 -3.85
N ILE A 63 -5.04 -3.88 -4.44
CA ILE A 63 -5.47 -4.30 -5.78
C ILE A 63 -6.31 -5.56 -5.60
N GLY A 64 -7.61 -5.45 -5.86
CA GLY A 64 -8.54 -6.57 -5.77
C GLY A 64 -8.27 -7.63 -6.85
N MET A 65 -8.75 -8.84 -6.58
CA MET A 65 -8.57 -9.99 -7.47
C MET A 65 -8.97 -9.70 -8.91
N GLN A 66 -8.33 -10.40 -9.85
CA GLN A 66 -8.64 -10.36 -11.29
C GLN A 66 -8.52 -8.95 -11.90
N SER A 67 -7.75 -8.05 -11.27
CA SER A 67 -7.50 -6.73 -11.81
C SER A 67 -6.26 -6.74 -12.71
N GLN A 68 -6.27 -5.89 -13.73
CA GLN A 68 -5.17 -5.78 -14.66
C GLN A 68 -4.69 -4.32 -14.72
N ILE A 69 -3.39 -4.12 -14.57
CA ILE A 69 -2.75 -2.81 -14.65
C ILE A 69 -1.74 -2.88 -15.78
N TRP A 70 -1.96 -2.06 -16.79
CA TRP A 70 -1.16 -2.04 -18.00
C TRP A 70 -0.32 -0.76 -18.07
N SER A 71 0.92 -0.88 -18.54
CA SER A 71 1.79 0.24 -18.84
C SER A 71 2.19 0.28 -20.32
N HIS A 72 1.66 -0.64 -21.14
CA HIS A 72 1.87 -0.61 -22.58
C HIS A 72 0.62 -1.06 -23.34
N ALA A 73 0.55 -0.62 -24.59
CA ALA A 73 -0.34 -1.16 -25.59
C ALA A 73 0.38 -1.11 -26.93
N LYS A 74 0.47 -2.25 -27.59
CA LYS A 74 1.07 -2.36 -28.91
C LYS A 74 0.20 -3.26 -29.77
N THR A 75 -0.19 -2.76 -30.95
CA THR A 75 -0.99 -3.51 -31.90
C THR A 75 -0.67 -3.06 -33.31
N GLY A 76 -0.72 -3.96 -34.27
CA GLY A 76 -0.49 -3.69 -35.67
C GLY A 76 0.96 -3.38 -36.04
N GLU A 77 1.18 -3.17 -37.32
CA GLU A 77 2.49 -2.92 -37.90
C GLU A 77 2.64 -1.45 -38.33
N GLU A 78 3.76 -0.85 -37.99
CA GLU A 78 4.06 0.55 -38.37
C GLU A 78 4.12 0.72 -39.89
N ILE A 79 4.58 -0.31 -40.60
CA ILE A 79 4.62 -0.27 -42.09
C ILE A 79 3.20 -0.20 -42.69
N GLU A 80 2.20 -0.71 -42.01
CA GLU A 80 0.79 -0.61 -42.38
C GLU A 80 0.10 0.65 -41.82
N GLY A 81 0.88 1.55 -41.24
CA GLY A 81 0.37 2.82 -40.69
C GLY A 81 -0.22 2.75 -39.29
N CYS A 82 0.04 1.69 -38.53
CA CYS A 82 -0.39 1.62 -37.15
C CYS A 82 0.39 2.60 -36.26
N ILE A 83 -0.32 3.55 -35.66
CA ILE A 83 0.26 4.54 -34.75
C ILE A 83 0.09 4.18 -33.28
N LEU A 84 -0.64 3.11 -32.97
CA LEU A 84 -0.87 2.68 -31.59
C LEU A 84 0.30 1.82 -31.10
N ASN A 85 1.31 2.49 -30.61
CA ASN A 85 2.47 1.89 -29.96
C ASN A 85 2.81 2.72 -28.72
N VAL A 86 2.16 2.40 -27.58
CA VAL A 86 2.25 3.15 -26.34
C VAL A 86 2.96 2.30 -25.30
N ALA A 87 4.04 2.84 -24.74
CA ALA A 87 4.68 2.34 -23.53
C ALA A 87 4.91 3.56 -22.63
N GLN A 88 4.07 3.75 -21.62
CA GLN A 88 4.09 4.93 -20.75
C GLN A 88 3.94 4.52 -19.29
N PRO A 89 4.68 5.19 -18.37
CA PRO A 89 4.64 4.88 -16.95
C PRO A 89 3.25 5.04 -16.36
N THR A 90 2.79 4.00 -15.67
CA THR A 90 1.56 4.02 -14.88
C THR A 90 1.93 4.10 -13.39
N THR A 91 1.25 4.99 -12.65
CA THR A 91 1.53 5.21 -11.23
C THR A 91 0.27 5.06 -10.40
N ILE A 92 0.33 4.21 -9.38
CA ILE A 92 -0.70 4.06 -8.36
C ILE A 92 -0.16 4.65 -7.06
N GLU A 93 -0.75 5.79 -6.66
CA GLU A 93 -0.31 6.55 -5.48
C GLU A 93 -0.64 5.83 -4.15
N ASP A 94 -0.11 6.37 -3.04
CA ASP A 94 -0.30 5.79 -1.72
C ASP A 94 -1.78 5.63 -1.34
N GLU A 95 -2.09 4.53 -0.63
CA GLU A 95 -3.40 4.23 -0.05
C GLU A 95 -4.54 4.11 -1.10
N VAL A 96 -4.23 3.95 -2.37
CA VAL A 96 -5.24 3.71 -3.42
C VAL A 96 -5.85 2.33 -3.23
N TRP A 97 -7.15 2.23 -3.46
CA TRP A 97 -7.87 0.97 -3.47
C TRP A 97 -8.52 0.72 -4.83
N ILE A 98 -7.99 -0.23 -5.56
CA ILE A 98 -8.59 -0.79 -6.77
C ILE A 98 -9.35 -2.04 -6.34
N GLN A 99 -10.68 -2.02 -6.48
CA GLN A 99 -11.49 -3.21 -6.19
C GLN A 99 -11.28 -4.29 -7.27
N GLY A 100 -11.89 -5.44 -7.09
CA GLY A 100 -11.71 -6.56 -8.03
C GLY A 100 -12.22 -6.28 -9.45
N ASN A 101 -11.69 -7.03 -10.41
CA ASN A 101 -12.06 -6.97 -11.84
C ASN A 101 -11.90 -5.58 -12.48
N CYS A 102 -10.96 -4.77 -12.03
CA CYS A 102 -10.68 -3.47 -12.61
C CYS A 102 -9.61 -3.56 -13.70
N LEU A 103 -9.76 -2.73 -14.73
CA LEU A 103 -8.78 -2.56 -15.80
C LEU A 103 -8.21 -1.16 -15.73
N ILE A 104 -6.88 -1.04 -15.67
CA ILE A 104 -6.16 0.23 -15.61
C ILE A 104 -5.31 0.35 -16.86
N GLY A 105 -5.50 1.44 -17.61
CA GLY A 105 -4.77 1.71 -18.86
C GLY A 105 -3.34 2.21 -18.65
N SER A 106 -2.60 2.25 -19.74
CA SER A 106 -1.21 2.72 -19.78
C SER A 106 -1.12 4.24 -19.62
N GLY A 107 -0.04 4.70 -18.99
CA GLY A 107 0.30 6.12 -18.91
C GLY A 107 -0.57 6.96 -17.99
N ILE A 108 -1.30 6.34 -17.05
CA ILE A 108 -2.17 7.07 -16.13
C ILE A 108 -1.62 7.09 -14.70
N SER A 109 -2.03 8.11 -13.96
CA SER A 109 -1.75 8.25 -12.54
C SER A 109 -3.05 8.23 -11.74
N ILE A 110 -3.13 7.35 -10.74
CA ILE A 110 -4.25 7.28 -9.80
C ILE A 110 -3.80 7.90 -8.49
N GLY A 111 -4.38 9.05 -8.15
CA GLY A 111 -3.98 9.89 -7.02
C GLY A 111 -4.28 9.27 -5.65
N TYR A 112 -3.60 9.79 -4.65
CA TYR A 112 -3.65 9.38 -3.25
C TYR A 112 -5.08 9.13 -2.73
N ARG A 113 -5.28 7.98 -2.07
CA ARG A 113 -6.57 7.56 -1.49
C ARG A 113 -7.75 7.51 -2.44
N SER A 114 -7.51 7.42 -3.73
CA SER A 114 -8.58 7.22 -4.70
C SER A 114 -9.02 5.77 -4.75
N ILE A 115 -10.25 5.55 -5.21
CA ILE A 115 -10.87 4.24 -5.24
C ILE A 115 -11.47 4.00 -6.63
N GLY A 116 -11.06 2.87 -7.24
CA GLY A 116 -11.74 2.28 -8.38
C GLY A 116 -12.70 1.22 -7.89
N LEU A 117 -14.01 1.42 -8.08
CA LEU A 117 -15.02 0.45 -7.67
C LEU A 117 -15.02 -0.78 -8.58
N LEU A 118 -15.59 -1.87 -8.09
CA LEU A 118 -15.63 -3.18 -8.75
C LEU A 118 -15.97 -3.09 -10.24
N GLY A 119 -15.18 -3.75 -11.08
CA GLY A 119 -15.39 -3.83 -12.52
C GLY A 119 -15.16 -2.53 -13.31
N SER A 120 -14.43 -1.56 -12.72
CA SER A 120 -14.17 -0.28 -13.38
C SER A 120 -13.05 -0.34 -14.41
N VAL A 121 -13.21 0.42 -15.51
CA VAL A 121 -12.16 0.63 -16.53
C VAL A 121 -11.63 2.06 -16.42
N LEU A 122 -10.43 2.18 -15.86
CA LEU A 122 -9.75 3.45 -15.59
C LEU A 122 -8.75 3.73 -16.74
N HIS A 123 -8.99 4.77 -17.52
CA HIS A 123 -8.20 5.10 -18.71
C HIS A 123 -7.77 6.58 -18.74
N GLN A 124 -7.94 7.29 -17.64
CA GLN A 124 -7.54 8.69 -17.45
C GLN A 124 -6.96 8.91 -16.06
N ASN A 125 -6.19 9.98 -15.91
CA ASN A 125 -5.65 10.39 -14.61
C ASN A 125 -6.76 10.64 -13.61
N ILE A 126 -6.56 10.19 -12.37
CA ILE A 126 -7.49 10.35 -11.27
C ILE A 126 -6.84 11.20 -10.18
N ASN A 127 -7.47 12.33 -9.84
CA ASN A 127 -7.03 13.17 -8.74
C ASN A 127 -7.23 12.47 -7.39
N SER A 128 -6.46 12.91 -6.39
CA SER A 128 -6.50 12.34 -5.04
C SER A 128 -7.89 12.41 -4.38
N ASN A 129 -8.20 11.42 -3.56
CA ASN A 129 -9.43 11.30 -2.76
C ASN A 129 -10.73 11.22 -3.60
N LYS A 130 -10.64 10.64 -4.81
CA LYS A 130 -11.77 10.46 -5.71
C LYS A 130 -12.23 9.01 -5.77
N VAL A 131 -13.51 8.81 -6.04
CA VAL A 131 -14.10 7.48 -6.26
C VAL A 131 -14.61 7.41 -7.69
N PHE A 132 -14.24 6.34 -8.41
CA PHE A 132 -14.60 6.10 -9.80
C PHE A 132 -15.33 4.77 -9.96
N LYS A 133 -16.29 4.71 -10.88
CA LYS A 133 -16.99 3.48 -11.25
C LYS A 133 -17.36 3.43 -12.72
N GLY A 134 -17.50 2.20 -13.23
CA GLY A 134 -18.08 1.89 -14.53
C GLY A 134 -17.06 1.72 -15.64
N ASN A 135 -17.56 1.52 -16.86
CA ASN A 135 -16.79 1.35 -18.10
C ASN A 135 -17.40 2.25 -19.21
N PRO A 136 -16.73 3.33 -19.65
CA PRO A 136 -15.57 3.94 -19.03
C PRO A 136 -15.84 4.47 -17.62
N ALA A 137 -14.85 4.45 -16.74
CA ALA A 137 -15.03 4.87 -15.35
C ALA A 137 -15.24 6.38 -15.25
N LYS A 138 -16.25 6.77 -14.45
CA LYS A 138 -16.59 8.17 -14.15
C LYS A 138 -16.55 8.41 -12.66
N GLU A 139 -16.25 9.64 -12.26
CA GLU A 139 -16.26 10.05 -10.86
C GLU A 139 -17.66 9.89 -10.24
N VAL A 140 -17.68 9.31 -9.03
CA VAL A 140 -18.89 9.21 -8.21
C VAL A 140 -18.92 10.41 -7.26
N ASN A 141 -19.74 11.40 -7.59
CA ASN A 141 -19.88 12.60 -6.77
C ASN A 141 -20.54 12.28 -5.41
N GLY A 142 -20.10 12.97 -4.37
CA GLY A 142 -20.69 12.87 -3.03
C GLY A 142 -20.26 11.63 -2.23
N LEU A 143 -19.61 10.65 -2.82
CA LEU A 143 -19.13 9.47 -2.11
C LEU A 143 -17.75 9.72 -1.48
N LYS A 144 -17.70 9.72 -0.16
CA LYS A 144 -16.45 9.86 0.60
C LYS A 144 -16.19 8.60 1.41
N MET A 145 -15.05 7.92 1.16
CA MET A 145 -14.67 6.70 1.88
C MET A 145 -13.81 6.97 3.13
N TYR A 146 -13.18 8.14 3.18
CA TYR A 146 -12.36 8.55 4.32
C TYR A 146 -12.95 9.79 4.98
N ARG A 147 -12.96 9.78 6.31
CA ARG A 147 -13.28 10.95 7.14
C ARG A 147 -12.00 11.52 7.75
N LYS A 148 -11.98 12.80 8.01
CA LYS A 148 -10.89 13.44 8.76
C LYS A 148 -10.90 12.91 10.21
N VAL A 149 -9.73 12.47 10.70
CA VAL A 149 -9.53 11.99 12.08
C VAL A 149 -8.49 12.89 12.74
N SER A 150 -8.82 13.47 13.90
CA SER A 150 -7.89 14.29 14.66
C SER A 150 -6.75 13.45 15.25
N GLU A 151 -5.60 14.06 15.48
CA GLU A 151 -4.43 13.39 16.08
C GLU A 151 -4.75 12.83 17.46
N LYS A 152 -5.46 13.58 18.29
CA LYS A 152 -5.96 13.11 19.58
C LYS A 152 -6.78 11.82 19.45
N ARG A 153 -7.65 11.73 18.43
CA ARG A 153 -8.43 10.51 18.18
C ARG A 153 -7.55 9.36 17.68
N LYS A 154 -6.54 9.64 16.83
CA LYS A 154 -5.58 8.63 16.39
C LYS A 154 -4.77 8.07 17.56
N MET A 155 -4.28 8.93 18.48
CA MET A 155 -3.58 8.49 19.67
C MET A 155 -4.47 7.61 20.56
N ARG A 156 -5.72 8.00 20.77
CA ARG A 156 -6.68 7.19 21.53
C ARG A 156 -6.88 5.81 20.88
N LEU A 157 -7.02 5.74 19.56
CA LEU A 157 -7.11 4.45 18.86
C LEU A 157 -5.86 3.60 19.06
N MET A 158 -4.66 4.20 19.00
CA MET A 158 -3.42 3.48 19.25
C MET A 158 -3.34 2.96 20.68
N MET A 159 -3.84 3.72 21.66
CA MET A 159 -3.93 3.28 23.05
C MET A 159 -4.91 2.11 23.22
N ASP A 160 -6.12 2.23 22.66
CA ASP A 160 -7.13 1.17 22.69
C ASP A 160 -6.56 -0.14 22.08
N TRP A 161 -5.88 -0.04 20.93
CA TRP A 161 -5.25 -1.18 20.26
C TRP A 161 -4.04 -1.74 21.02
N SER A 162 -3.27 -0.90 21.70
CA SER A 162 -2.18 -1.36 22.57
C SER A 162 -2.71 -2.18 23.74
N THR A 163 -3.84 -1.76 24.34
CA THR A 163 -4.51 -2.49 25.40
C THR A 163 -5.09 -3.82 24.90
N GLU A 164 -5.72 -3.81 23.73
CA GLU A 164 -6.21 -5.02 23.06
C GLU A 164 -5.05 -5.99 22.75
N PHE A 165 -3.95 -5.47 22.22
CA PHE A 165 -2.76 -6.27 21.93
C PHE A 165 -2.18 -6.94 23.18
N LYS A 166 -2.08 -6.19 24.30
CA LYS A 166 -1.67 -6.72 25.60
C LYS A 166 -2.55 -7.89 26.01
N SER A 167 -3.86 -7.72 25.95
CA SER A 167 -4.81 -8.75 26.40
C SER A 167 -4.75 -10.05 25.59
N ILE A 168 -4.43 -9.95 24.28
CA ILE A 168 -4.41 -11.10 23.38
C ILE A 168 -3.06 -11.81 23.37
N HIS A 169 -1.96 -11.06 23.43
CA HIS A 169 -0.62 -11.60 23.14
C HIS A 169 0.31 -11.68 24.37
N TYR A 170 0.33 -10.65 25.23
CA TYR A 170 1.34 -10.52 26.30
C TYR A 170 0.79 -9.86 27.54
N GLN A 171 0.36 -10.65 28.51
CA GLN A 171 -0.15 -10.12 29.80
C GLN A 171 0.89 -9.28 30.55
N ASP A 172 2.17 -9.61 30.40
CA ASP A 172 3.29 -8.90 31.03
C ASP A 172 3.74 -7.63 30.28
N LEU A 173 3.09 -7.29 29.15
CA LEU A 173 3.39 -6.07 28.42
C LEU A 173 3.09 -4.86 29.30
N GLU A 174 4.09 -4.05 29.54
CA GLU A 174 3.93 -2.75 30.22
C GLU A 174 3.48 -1.68 29.21
N ILE A 175 2.42 -0.94 29.55
CA ILE A 175 1.93 0.18 28.74
C ILE A 175 2.02 1.44 29.59
N ILE A 176 2.85 2.38 29.17
CA ILE A 176 3.02 3.69 29.79
C ILE A 176 2.44 4.73 28.86
N ASN A 177 1.44 5.48 29.32
CA ASN A 177 0.78 6.52 28.53
C ASN A 177 1.08 7.90 29.12
N ASN A 178 1.75 8.72 28.33
CA ASN A 178 1.96 10.15 28.60
C ASN A 178 1.17 10.96 27.58
N ASP A 179 0.88 12.22 27.83
CA ASP A 179 0.00 13.08 27.00
C ASP A 179 0.32 13.05 25.50
N ASN A 180 1.61 12.89 25.13
CA ASN A 180 2.07 12.95 23.74
C ASN A 180 2.65 11.65 23.20
N GLN A 181 2.75 10.61 24.00
CA GLN A 181 3.31 9.33 23.57
C GLN A 181 2.80 8.14 24.38
N ILE A 182 2.74 6.97 23.70
CA ILE A 182 2.48 5.68 24.33
C ILE A 182 3.76 4.86 24.21
N LYS A 183 4.21 4.29 25.33
CA LYS A 183 5.36 3.39 25.36
C LYS A 183 4.88 1.98 25.67
N LEU A 184 5.30 1.03 24.86
CA LEU A 184 5.10 -0.41 25.07
C LEU A 184 6.45 -1.01 25.43
N LYS A 185 6.52 -1.78 26.50
CA LYS A 185 7.75 -2.44 26.94
C LYS A 185 7.50 -3.91 27.25
N LEU A 186 8.30 -4.79 26.69
CA LEU A 186 8.30 -6.21 26.97
C LEU A 186 9.76 -6.69 27.01
N ASN A 187 10.22 -7.11 28.17
CA ASN A 187 11.64 -7.45 28.42
C ASN A 187 12.57 -6.29 28.00
N SER A 188 13.46 -6.54 27.04
CA SER A 188 14.38 -5.55 26.46
C SER A 188 13.81 -4.75 25.30
N ASP A 189 12.67 -5.16 24.75
CA ASP A 189 12.08 -4.54 23.57
C ASP A 189 11.19 -3.36 23.97
N GLU A 190 11.35 -2.24 23.28
CA GLU A 190 10.58 -1.02 23.52
C GLU A 190 10.03 -0.43 22.22
N ILE A 191 8.74 -0.07 22.25
CA ILE A 191 8.04 0.64 21.17
C ILE A 191 7.55 1.97 21.71
N ILE A 192 7.82 3.04 20.96
CA ILE A 192 7.31 4.39 21.21
C ILE A 192 6.33 4.75 20.09
N ILE A 193 5.11 5.10 20.47
CA ILE A 193 4.08 5.60 19.57
C ILE A 193 3.92 7.09 19.87
N ALA A 194 4.20 7.94 18.89
CA ALA A 194 4.16 9.38 19.05
C ALA A 194 3.41 10.06 17.90
N ILE A 195 2.87 11.25 18.13
CA ILE A 195 2.24 12.04 17.07
C ILE A 195 3.30 12.42 16.04
N ASP A 196 4.35 13.09 16.48
CA ASP A 196 5.44 13.54 15.64
C ASP A 196 6.76 12.85 15.98
N LYS A 197 7.72 12.93 15.07
CA LYS A 197 9.04 12.35 15.26
C LYS A 197 9.75 13.02 16.45
N PRO A 198 10.15 12.26 17.47
CA PRO A 198 10.88 12.80 18.60
C PRO A 198 12.21 13.46 18.15
N SER A 199 12.60 14.52 18.84
CA SER A 199 13.89 15.23 18.58
C SER A 199 15.10 14.33 18.82
N LYS A 200 15.00 13.38 19.74
CA LYS A 200 16.05 12.41 20.04
C LYS A 200 15.51 10.99 19.78
N ILE A 201 16.15 10.26 18.87
CA ILE A 201 15.88 8.86 18.57
C ILE A 201 16.87 8.01 19.36
N ILE A 202 16.34 7.04 20.14
CA ILE A 202 17.16 6.04 20.84
C ILE A 202 17.29 4.83 19.91
N LYS A 203 18.50 4.42 19.59
CA LYS A 203 18.84 3.48 18.53
C LYS A 203 18.15 2.10 18.64
N ASN A 204 17.85 1.65 19.85
CA ASN A 204 17.28 0.32 20.08
C ASN A 204 15.75 0.35 20.29
N PHE A 205 15.10 1.49 20.09
CA PHE A 205 13.66 1.63 20.23
C PHE A 205 12.98 1.70 18.87
N THR A 206 11.87 1.01 18.73
CA THR A 206 10.98 1.15 17.59
C THR A 206 10.08 2.37 17.77
N TYR A 207 9.91 3.17 16.72
CA TYR A 207 9.03 4.34 16.75
C TYR A 207 7.94 4.24 15.70
N PHE A 208 6.68 4.42 16.11
CA PHE A 208 5.53 4.60 15.23
C PHE A 208 5.11 6.07 15.26
N ILE A 209 5.25 6.77 14.15
CA ILE A 209 4.99 8.21 14.02
C ILE A 209 3.66 8.41 13.29
N ILE A 210 2.68 8.96 13.99
CA ILE A 210 1.28 8.98 13.54
C ILE A 210 1.03 10.04 12.47
N SER A 211 1.68 11.21 12.56
CA SER A 211 1.45 12.35 11.66
C SER A 211 1.71 11.99 10.19
N ASN A 212 2.79 11.28 9.93
CA ASN A 212 3.23 10.90 8.59
C ASN A 212 3.18 9.39 8.30
N LYS A 213 2.67 8.60 9.26
CA LYS A 213 2.57 7.14 9.18
C LYS A 213 3.92 6.44 8.91
N GLN A 214 4.98 6.99 9.43
CA GLN A 214 6.31 6.39 9.36
C GLN A 214 6.62 5.56 10.59
N PHE A 215 7.51 4.56 10.44
CA PHE A 215 8.11 3.93 11.58
C PHE A 215 9.61 3.71 11.42
N ILE A 216 10.30 3.72 12.55
CA ILE A 216 11.72 3.43 12.65
C ILE A 216 11.83 2.03 13.25
N LYS A 217 12.27 1.08 12.43
CA LYS A 217 12.31 -0.32 12.80
C LYS A 217 13.61 -0.70 13.52
N THR A 218 13.50 -1.64 14.44
CA THR A 218 14.62 -2.31 15.10
C THR A 218 14.69 -3.80 14.77
N ASN A 219 13.64 -4.32 14.10
CA ASN A 219 13.43 -5.74 13.83
C ASN A 219 13.29 -6.60 15.09
N SER A 220 12.88 -5.98 16.22
CA SER A 220 12.63 -6.70 17.46
C SER A 220 11.42 -7.64 17.35
N PHE A 221 11.32 -8.59 18.26
CA PHE A 221 10.18 -9.54 18.26
C PHE A 221 8.87 -8.82 18.59
N LEU A 222 8.89 -7.92 19.57
CA LEU A 222 7.72 -7.13 19.96
C LEU A 222 7.25 -6.25 18.80
N GLU A 223 8.18 -5.57 18.08
CA GLU A 223 7.87 -4.76 16.90
C GLU A 223 7.11 -5.56 15.84
N ARG A 224 7.67 -6.71 15.43
CA ARG A 224 7.08 -7.52 14.37
C ARG A 224 5.69 -8.03 14.74
N THR A 225 5.49 -8.44 15.99
CA THR A 225 4.21 -8.95 16.48
C THR A 225 3.17 -7.83 16.57
N PHE A 226 3.56 -6.67 17.12
CA PHE A 226 2.68 -5.51 17.21
C PHE A 226 2.34 -4.94 15.82
N TYR A 227 3.32 -4.83 14.92
CA TYR A 227 3.06 -4.40 13.55
C TYR A 227 2.09 -5.34 12.83
N LYS A 228 2.28 -6.66 12.95
CA LYS A 228 1.38 -7.66 12.37
C LYS A 228 -0.06 -7.53 12.91
N PHE A 229 -0.21 -7.25 14.20
CA PHE A 229 -1.51 -7.00 14.84
C PHE A 229 -2.19 -5.74 14.28
N LEU A 230 -1.43 -4.69 13.98
CA LEU A 230 -1.97 -3.46 13.40
C LEU A 230 -2.28 -3.57 11.90
N TYR A 231 -1.53 -4.39 11.18
CA TYR A 231 -1.37 -4.37 9.72
C TYR A 231 -2.66 -4.48 8.91
N SER A 232 -3.62 -5.32 9.31
CA SER A 232 -4.76 -5.64 8.44
C SER A 232 -5.65 -4.43 8.15
N ASN A 233 -6.28 -3.88 9.18
CA ASN A 233 -7.25 -2.78 9.05
C ASN A 233 -7.19 -1.73 10.16
N LYS A 234 -6.23 -1.84 11.09
CA LYS A 234 -6.05 -0.89 12.19
C LYS A 234 -5.14 0.27 11.77
N ALA A 235 -3.85 0.00 11.57
CA ALA A 235 -2.88 0.99 11.13
C ALA A 235 -1.73 0.34 10.34
N ARG A 236 -1.27 1.01 9.30
CA ARG A 236 -0.10 0.64 8.52
C ARG A 236 0.89 1.79 8.55
N PHE A 237 2.12 1.48 8.87
CA PHE A 237 3.21 2.44 8.91
C PHE A 237 4.26 2.04 7.87
N ASN A 238 4.88 3.03 7.26
CA ASN A 238 5.92 2.81 6.26
C ASN A 238 7.27 3.21 6.86
N TYR A 239 8.33 2.52 6.50
CA TYR A 239 9.67 2.94 6.84
C TYR A 239 10.38 3.43 5.57
N ASN A 240 11.34 4.31 5.75
CA ASN A 240 12.19 4.84 4.67
C ASN A 240 13.46 4.00 4.56
#